data_456d063da8b0ec361b7b05fa2a2d7f79
#
_entry.id   456d063da8b0ec361b7b05fa2a2d7f79
#
_cell.length_a   1.000
_cell.length_b   1.000
_cell.length_c   1.000
_cell.angle_alpha   90.00
_cell.angle_beta   90.00
_cell.angle_gamma   90.00
#
_symmetry.space_group_name_H-M   'P 1'
#
loop_
_entity.id
_entity.type
_entity.pdbx_description
1 polymer ?
#
loop_
_entity_poly.entity_id
_entity_poly.type
_entity_poly.pdbx_seq_one_letter_code
_entity_poly.pdbx_strand_id
1 'polypeptide(L)'
;MPLYVTKIDEGSPAQKLGLSLGCALLAVDGHPLNDALDYQFYTTPAAFSLDVCENEQHRTIQVQKGEYEPLGCNFKTYLGDEKHSCSNHCMFCFIDQLPPGMRAPLYFKDDDERLSFLFGNYITLTNLTDHEIDRIIQMHISPIFVSVHTTNPELRVRMLANKRGGEVLKYLPKLATGGIELNCQLVLCRGINDGDELRRTLTDLLALRPQVGSIAAVPAGVTDYRDKLYKLTPYDKESAAATLDILEEFSMKCRAEYGRSVIYPSDEWYLTAEREIPAAEFYDEFAQLEDGVGMWRQYHDTFLEELENYRGLVLPHSLDVVTGTLAAPLIEDCANTLMQRYPQVKIAVHAIRNDYFGGNVSVAGLVTGTDIIKQCKDNLQSDTIAVPEVMLRDEKDRFLDDITLPQLGEALGCRAICITTDGAGCCRAYLSSHKRKMKLMKKEKREES
;
A
#
# COMPACT_ATOMS: atom_id res chain seq x y z
N MET A 1 19.97 -10.18 -15.81
CA MET A 1 20.99 -11.16 -15.25
C MET A 1 20.44 -12.56 -15.39
N PRO A 2 21.24 -13.63 -15.52
CA PRO A 2 20.70 -15.01 -15.57
C PRO A 2 19.92 -15.36 -14.31
N LEU A 3 18.84 -16.13 -14.47
CA LEU A 3 18.06 -16.65 -13.34
C LEU A 3 18.70 -17.93 -12.81
N TYR A 4 19.22 -17.90 -11.59
CA TYR A 4 19.85 -19.07 -10.96
C TYR A 4 18.83 -19.91 -10.19
N VAL A 5 18.74 -21.19 -10.53
CA VAL A 5 17.83 -22.15 -9.88
C VAL A 5 18.33 -22.47 -8.46
N THR A 6 17.51 -22.15 -7.45
CA THR A 6 17.83 -22.41 -6.04
C THR A 6 17.05 -23.59 -5.45
N LYS A 7 15.92 -23.97 -6.07
CA LYS A 7 15.11 -25.13 -5.70
C LYS A 7 14.39 -25.65 -6.95
N ILE A 8 14.20 -26.95 -7.03
CA ILE A 8 13.42 -27.62 -8.07
C ILE A 8 12.28 -28.38 -7.37
N ASP A 9 11.07 -28.20 -7.86
CA ASP A 9 9.88 -28.85 -7.31
C ASP A 9 9.90 -30.34 -7.64
N GLU A 10 9.53 -31.17 -6.68
CA GLU A 10 9.50 -32.62 -6.84
C GLU A 10 8.45 -33.03 -7.88
N GLY A 11 8.81 -33.95 -8.77
CA GLY A 11 7.94 -34.42 -9.85
C GLY A 11 7.76 -33.46 -11.02
N SER A 12 8.33 -32.25 -10.95
CA SER A 12 8.21 -31.20 -11.97
C SER A 12 8.88 -31.57 -13.30
N PRO A 13 8.52 -30.89 -14.41
CA PRO A 13 9.25 -31.00 -15.68
C PRO A 13 10.74 -30.67 -15.54
N ALA A 14 11.12 -29.67 -14.76
CA ALA A 14 12.53 -29.31 -14.50
C ALA A 14 13.32 -30.50 -13.89
N GLN A 15 12.74 -31.19 -12.93
CA GLN A 15 13.37 -32.39 -12.34
C GLN A 15 13.52 -33.54 -13.37
N LYS A 16 12.49 -33.77 -14.17
CA LYS A 16 12.50 -34.82 -15.22
C LYS A 16 13.54 -34.51 -16.32
N LEU A 17 13.79 -33.25 -16.62
CA LEU A 17 14.78 -32.77 -17.59
C LEU A 17 16.22 -32.80 -17.03
N GLY A 18 16.40 -33.14 -15.76
CA GLY A 18 17.70 -33.19 -15.11
C GLY A 18 18.36 -31.83 -14.90
N LEU A 19 17.57 -30.78 -14.71
CA LEU A 19 18.11 -29.48 -14.28
C LEU A 19 18.65 -29.62 -12.86
N SER A 20 19.75 -28.92 -12.57
CA SER A 20 20.41 -28.98 -11.24
C SER A 20 20.32 -27.62 -10.52
N LEU A 21 20.53 -27.65 -9.21
CA LEU A 21 20.65 -26.44 -8.41
C LEU A 21 21.90 -25.65 -8.85
N GLY A 22 21.77 -24.33 -8.92
CA GLY A 22 22.81 -23.45 -9.44
C GLY A 22 22.86 -23.31 -10.96
N CYS A 23 22.03 -24.08 -11.70
CA CYS A 23 21.86 -23.88 -13.14
C CYS A 23 21.34 -22.48 -13.42
N ALA A 24 21.95 -21.80 -14.39
CA ALA A 24 21.48 -20.51 -14.87
C ALA A 24 20.54 -20.69 -16.08
N LEU A 25 19.30 -20.23 -15.96
CA LEU A 25 18.35 -20.15 -17.08
C LEU A 25 18.64 -18.86 -17.87
N LEU A 26 18.88 -18.95 -19.18
CA LEU A 26 19.34 -17.85 -20.01
C LEU A 26 18.26 -17.31 -20.94
N ALA A 27 17.59 -18.20 -21.69
CA ALA A 27 16.58 -17.82 -22.65
C ALA A 27 15.56 -18.95 -22.87
N VAL A 28 14.37 -18.58 -23.34
CA VAL A 28 13.34 -19.48 -23.84
C VAL A 28 13.00 -19.07 -25.29
N ASP A 29 13.13 -19.98 -26.25
CA ASP A 29 12.93 -19.72 -27.69
C ASP A 29 13.69 -18.48 -28.19
N GLY A 30 14.89 -18.25 -27.65
CA GLY A 30 15.71 -17.08 -27.97
C GLY A 30 15.34 -15.78 -27.21
N HIS A 31 14.27 -15.77 -26.42
CA HIS A 31 13.90 -14.66 -25.55
C HIS A 31 14.69 -14.71 -24.25
N PRO A 32 15.53 -13.71 -23.94
CA PRO A 32 16.29 -13.67 -22.69
C PRO A 32 15.39 -13.70 -21.46
N LEU A 33 15.79 -14.46 -20.44
CA LEU A 33 15.13 -14.49 -19.13
C LEU A 33 15.86 -13.54 -18.19
N ASN A 34 15.28 -12.37 -17.92
CA ASN A 34 15.86 -11.36 -17.07
C ASN A 34 15.33 -11.44 -15.62
N ASP A 35 14.10 -11.91 -15.44
CA ASP A 35 13.42 -12.00 -14.15
C ASP A 35 12.39 -13.14 -14.12
N ALA A 36 11.73 -13.29 -12.98
CA ALA A 36 10.72 -14.34 -12.78
C ALA A 36 9.46 -14.15 -13.65
N LEU A 37 9.13 -12.91 -14.08
CA LEU A 37 7.99 -12.68 -14.98
C LEU A 37 8.31 -13.20 -16.39
N ASP A 38 9.51 -12.92 -16.92
CA ASP A 38 9.96 -13.50 -18.17
C ASP A 38 9.90 -15.04 -18.12
N TYR A 39 10.43 -15.61 -17.03
CA TYR A 39 10.38 -17.05 -16.83
C TYR A 39 8.95 -17.58 -16.85
N GLN A 40 8.04 -17.01 -16.09
CA GLN A 40 6.65 -17.46 -16.04
C GLN A 40 5.97 -17.33 -17.41
N PHE A 41 6.15 -16.21 -18.08
CA PHE A 41 5.52 -15.91 -19.36
C PHE A 41 6.00 -16.86 -20.46
N TYR A 42 7.32 -16.93 -20.69
CA TYR A 42 7.89 -17.69 -21.80
C TYR A 42 7.87 -19.22 -21.56
N THR A 43 7.77 -19.70 -20.32
CA THR A 43 7.62 -21.13 -20.01
C THR A 43 6.16 -21.60 -19.95
N THR A 44 5.16 -20.75 -20.25
CA THR A 44 3.73 -21.11 -20.28
C THR A 44 3.40 -22.12 -21.36
N PRO A 45 3.92 -22.02 -22.62
CA PRO A 45 3.61 -22.99 -23.69
C PRO A 45 3.96 -24.44 -23.33
N ALA A 46 3.28 -25.37 -24.00
CA ALA A 46 3.50 -26.80 -23.79
C ALA A 46 4.84 -27.31 -24.35
N ALA A 47 5.41 -26.63 -25.33
CA ALA A 47 6.69 -26.96 -25.97
C ALA A 47 7.51 -25.70 -26.25
N PHE A 48 8.80 -25.72 -25.88
CA PHE A 48 9.74 -24.61 -26.11
C PHE A 48 11.18 -25.11 -25.98
N SER A 49 12.13 -24.33 -26.48
CA SER A 49 13.56 -24.52 -26.25
C SER A 49 14.03 -23.70 -25.05
N LEU A 50 14.75 -24.30 -24.12
CA LEU A 50 15.30 -23.64 -22.93
C LEU A 50 16.83 -23.63 -23.01
N ASP A 51 17.43 -22.44 -23.10
CA ASP A 51 18.87 -22.25 -23.04
C ASP A 51 19.32 -22.12 -21.59
N VAL A 52 20.28 -22.97 -21.20
CA VAL A 52 20.79 -23.01 -19.83
C VAL A 52 22.32 -23.00 -19.84
N CYS A 53 22.89 -22.52 -18.74
CA CYS A 53 24.32 -22.65 -18.45
C CYS A 53 24.51 -23.39 -17.11
N GLU A 54 25.24 -24.49 -17.16
CA GLU A 54 25.54 -25.35 -16.02
C GLU A 54 27.04 -25.67 -16.02
N ASN A 55 27.73 -25.37 -14.94
CA ASN A 55 29.19 -25.54 -14.82
C ASN A 55 29.96 -24.93 -16.01
N GLU A 56 29.61 -23.71 -16.39
CA GLU A 56 30.15 -22.97 -17.55
C GLU A 56 29.87 -23.60 -18.93
N GLN A 57 29.05 -24.63 -18.99
CA GLN A 57 28.63 -25.29 -20.23
C GLN A 57 27.24 -24.83 -20.63
N HIS A 58 27.13 -24.28 -21.84
CA HIS A 58 25.87 -23.91 -22.45
C HIS A 58 25.21 -25.09 -23.13
N ARG A 59 23.92 -25.29 -22.90
CA ARG A 59 23.12 -26.29 -23.61
C ARG A 59 21.70 -25.80 -23.83
N THR A 60 21.12 -26.24 -24.93
CA THR A 60 19.69 -26.01 -25.22
C THR A 60 18.91 -27.30 -24.95
N ILE A 61 17.86 -27.20 -24.15
CA ILE A 61 16.99 -28.32 -23.78
C ILE A 61 15.64 -28.13 -24.48
N GLN A 62 15.17 -29.16 -25.20
CA GLN A 62 13.80 -29.16 -25.71
C GLN A 62 12.87 -29.59 -24.58
N VAL A 63 11.98 -28.69 -24.19
CA VAL A 63 11.02 -28.89 -23.11
C VAL A 63 9.68 -29.29 -23.73
N GLN A 64 9.06 -30.35 -23.16
CA GLN A 64 7.67 -30.73 -23.42
C GLN A 64 6.98 -30.96 -22.09
N LYS A 65 5.85 -30.28 -21.86
CA LYS A 65 5.05 -30.34 -20.64
C LYS A 65 3.59 -30.08 -20.93
N GLY A 66 2.72 -30.16 -19.93
CA GLY A 66 1.34 -29.66 -20.06
C GLY A 66 1.32 -28.13 -20.29
N GLU A 67 0.38 -27.65 -21.10
CA GLU A 67 0.13 -26.21 -21.20
C GLU A 67 -0.23 -25.68 -19.82
N TYR A 68 0.33 -24.50 -19.43
CA TYR A 68 0.24 -23.91 -18.09
C TYR A 68 0.82 -24.75 -16.93
N GLU A 69 1.34 -25.97 -17.17
CA GLU A 69 2.07 -26.72 -16.15
C GLU A 69 3.34 -25.96 -15.77
N PRO A 70 3.58 -25.65 -14.47
CA PRO A 70 4.82 -24.98 -14.07
C PRO A 70 6.05 -25.81 -14.41
N LEU A 71 7.10 -25.18 -14.94
CA LEU A 71 8.37 -25.86 -15.17
C LEU A 71 9.00 -26.37 -13.86
N GLY A 72 8.77 -25.68 -12.75
CA GLY A 72 9.15 -26.10 -11.39
C GLY A 72 10.52 -25.66 -10.95
N CYS A 73 11.09 -24.59 -11.54
CA CYS A 73 12.28 -23.92 -11.03
C CYS A 73 11.90 -22.77 -10.09
N ASN A 74 12.61 -22.67 -8.96
CA ASN A 74 12.47 -21.61 -7.99
C ASN A 74 13.78 -20.82 -7.89
N PHE A 75 13.70 -19.55 -7.54
CA PHE A 75 14.82 -18.60 -7.49
C PHE A 75 15.04 -18.07 -6.08
N LYS A 76 16.15 -17.35 -5.84
CA LYS A 76 16.51 -16.79 -4.54
C LYS A 76 15.47 -15.78 -4.04
N THR A 77 14.91 -14.99 -4.95
CA THR A 77 13.84 -14.03 -4.67
C THR A 77 12.63 -14.34 -5.57
N TYR A 78 11.45 -13.87 -5.19
CA TYR A 78 10.25 -14.02 -6.02
C TYR A 78 10.31 -13.22 -7.33
N LEU A 79 11.24 -12.25 -7.45
CA LEU A 79 11.53 -11.53 -8.70
C LEU A 79 12.62 -12.20 -9.55
N GLY A 80 13.42 -13.09 -8.95
CA GLY A 80 14.57 -13.72 -9.58
C GLY A 80 15.87 -12.93 -9.43
N ASP A 81 15.79 -11.61 -9.31
CA ASP A 81 16.90 -10.68 -9.10
C ASP A 81 16.65 -9.70 -7.93
N GLU A 82 17.38 -8.59 -7.87
CA GLU A 82 17.18 -7.53 -6.88
C GLU A 82 16.10 -6.53 -7.34
N LYS A 83 15.44 -5.89 -6.35
CA LYS A 83 14.44 -4.84 -6.60
C LYS A 83 15.07 -3.60 -7.22
N HIS A 84 14.35 -2.96 -8.14
CA HIS A 84 14.77 -1.70 -8.75
C HIS A 84 14.48 -0.53 -7.79
N SER A 85 15.53 0.24 -7.47
CA SER A 85 15.42 1.39 -6.59
C SER A 85 15.11 2.66 -7.39
N CYS A 86 14.27 3.53 -6.82
CA CYS A 86 13.91 4.82 -7.41
C CYS A 86 15.12 5.76 -7.53
N SER A 87 15.30 6.34 -8.70
CA SER A 87 16.37 7.32 -9.01
C SER A 87 15.94 8.79 -8.82
N ASN A 88 14.71 9.03 -8.39
CA ASN A 88 14.16 10.37 -8.22
C ASN A 88 14.51 11.00 -6.87
N HIS A 89 14.51 12.35 -6.84
CA HIS A 89 14.61 13.17 -5.64
C HIS A 89 13.39 14.11 -5.54
N CYS A 90 12.20 13.49 -5.48
CA CYS A 90 10.94 14.22 -5.49
C CYS A 90 10.86 15.22 -4.34
N MET A 91 10.41 16.45 -4.64
CA MET A 91 10.27 17.50 -3.62
C MET A 91 9.32 17.11 -2.47
N PHE A 92 8.47 16.11 -2.68
CA PHE A 92 7.49 15.57 -1.73
C PHE A 92 7.81 14.14 -1.26
N CYS A 93 8.98 13.57 -1.62
CA CYS A 93 9.33 12.19 -1.26
C CYS A 93 9.24 11.98 0.25
N PHE A 94 8.38 11.06 0.69
CA PHE A 94 8.20 10.77 2.11
C PHE A 94 9.45 10.09 2.70
N ILE A 95 10.11 9.24 1.91
CA ILE A 95 11.32 8.53 2.35
C ILE A 95 12.48 9.51 2.62
N ASP A 96 12.61 10.59 1.82
CA ASP A 96 13.68 11.58 2.00
C ASP A 96 13.49 12.44 3.26
N GLN A 97 12.32 12.41 3.86
CA GLN A 97 11.99 13.16 5.09
C GLN A 97 11.74 12.25 6.30
N LEU A 98 12.24 11.00 6.25
CA LEU A 98 12.24 10.11 7.40
C LEU A 98 13.31 10.53 8.43
N PRO A 99 13.04 10.38 9.73
CA PRO A 99 14.04 10.58 10.77
C PRO A 99 15.31 9.75 10.53
N PRO A 100 16.49 10.25 10.80
CA PRO A 100 17.72 9.47 10.70
C PRO A 100 17.77 8.38 11.78
N GLY A 101 18.39 7.23 11.45
CA GLY A 101 18.62 6.12 12.39
C GLY A 101 17.48 5.13 12.52
N MET A 102 16.46 5.20 11.68
CA MET A 102 15.46 4.13 11.56
C MET A 102 16.06 2.90 10.89
N ARG A 103 15.38 1.75 10.97
CA ARG A 103 15.85 0.50 10.33
C ARG A 103 16.01 0.64 8.81
N ALA A 104 17.07 0.06 8.27
CA ALA A 104 17.49 0.22 6.87
C ALA A 104 16.38 -0.03 5.81
N PRO A 105 15.49 -1.03 5.94
CA PRO A 105 14.45 -1.27 4.94
C PRO A 105 13.48 -0.10 4.73
N LEU A 106 13.29 0.78 5.72
CA LEU A 106 12.39 1.94 5.62
C LEU A 106 12.92 3.01 4.67
N TYR A 107 14.22 3.03 4.39
CA TYR A 107 14.85 3.99 3.47
C TYR A 107 14.90 3.49 2.02
N PHE A 108 14.37 2.30 1.75
CA PHE A 108 14.30 1.79 0.38
C PHE A 108 13.22 2.55 -0.40
N LYS A 109 13.61 3.12 -1.54
CA LYS A 109 12.70 3.79 -2.46
C LYS A 109 12.37 2.83 -3.59
N ASP A 110 11.15 2.36 -3.63
CA ASP A 110 10.67 1.49 -4.69
C ASP A 110 10.31 2.25 -5.96
N ASP A 111 10.69 1.73 -7.13
CA ASP A 111 10.27 2.17 -8.47
C ASP A 111 10.38 0.99 -9.46
N ASP A 112 9.94 -0.20 -9.02
CA ASP A 112 10.03 -1.48 -9.74
C ASP A 112 8.68 -1.83 -10.39
N GLU A 113 8.65 -1.90 -11.72
CA GLU A 113 7.43 -2.17 -12.50
C GLU A 113 6.82 -3.54 -12.19
N ARG A 114 7.63 -4.51 -11.77
CA ARG A 114 7.17 -5.85 -11.39
C ARG A 114 6.40 -5.81 -10.07
N LEU A 115 6.84 -4.95 -9.14
CA LEU A 115 6.11 -4.74 -7.86
C LEU A 115 4.83 -3.96 -8.09
N SER A 116 4.79 -3.09 -9.10
CA SER A 116 3.55 -2.42 -9.52
C SER A 116 2.49 -3.44 -9.92
N PHE A 117 2.83 -4.38 -10.79
CA PHE A 117 1.92 -5.44 -11.24
C PHE A 117 1.54 -6.42 -10.12
N LEU A 118 2.52 -6.87 -9.31
CA LEU A 118 2.32 -7.91 -8.31
C LEU A 118 1.60 -7.42 -7.05
N PHE A 119 1.82 -6.17 -6.65
CA PHE A 119 1.40 -5.65 -5.35
C PHE A 119 0.72 -4.27 -5.41
N GLY A 120 0.53 -3.69 -6.59
CA GLY A 120 -0.08 -2.38 -6.73
C GLY A 120 0.86 -1.21 -6.38
N ASN A 121 2.18 -1.43 -6.28
CA ASN A 121 3.12 -0.36 -5.96
C ASN A 121 3.16 0.68 -7.09
N TYR A 122 3.16 1.96 -6.72
CA TYR A 122 3.21 3.05 -7.68
C TYR A 122 4.62 3.29 -8.19
N ILE A 123 4.77 3.33 -9.52
CA ILE A 123 6.04 3.64 -10.19
C ILE A 123 5.98 4.98 -10.92
N THR A 124 7.14 5.61 -11.08
CA THR A 124 7.26 6.91 -11.76
C THR A 124 7.47 6.79 -13.28
N LEU A 125 7.72 5.61 -13.78
CA LEU A 125 8.19 5.29 -15.13
C LEU A 125 9.60 5.82 -15.46
N THR A 126 10.25 6.58 -14.56
CA THR A 126 11.55 7.22 -14.87
C THR A 126 12.71 6.23 -14.95
N ASN A 127 12.57 5.06 -14.36
CA ASN A 127 13.54 3.98 -14.45
C ASN A 127 13.43 3.18 -15.76
N LEU A 128 12.25 3.21 -16.43
CA LEU A 128 11.95 2.36 -17.57
C LEU A 128 12.54 2.92 -18.89
N THR A 129 12.91 2.02 -19.78
CA THR A 129 13.31 2.27 -21.15
C THR A 129 12.19 1.95 -22.14
N ASP A 130 12.35 2.32 -23.41
CA ASP A 130 11.39 1.96 -24.47
C ASP A 130 11.23 0.43 -24.58
N HIS A 131 12.31 -0.34 -24.35
CA HIS A 131 12.29 -1.82 -24.37
C HIS A 131 11.42 -2.41 -23.24
N GLU A 132 11.53 -1.88 -22.02
CA GLU A 132 10.73 -2.34 -20.88
C GLU A 132 9.25 -2.01 -21.04
N ILE A 133 8.94 -0.85 -21.61
CA ILE A 133 7.56 -0.49 -21.98
C ILE A 133 7.00 -1.44 -23.04
N ASP A 134 7.80 -1.78 -24.08
CA ASP A 134 7.40 -2.74 -25.11
C ASP A 134 7.18 -4.14 -24.50
N ARG A 135 8.03 -4.56 -23.55
CA ARG A 135 7.88 -5.79 -22.79
C ARG A 135 6.56 -5.82 -21.98
N ILE A 136 6.25 -4.75 -21.25
CA ILE A 136 5.00 -4.63 -20.50
C ILE A 136 3.78 -4.85 -21.42
N ILE A 137 3.80 -4.21 -22.60
CA ILE A 137 2.72 -4.34 -23.58
C ILE A 137 2.68 -5.76 -24.17
N GLN A 138 3.81 -6.31 -24.57
CA GLN A 138 3.90 -7.64 -25.17
C GLN A 138 3.43 -8.74 -24.23
N MET A 139 3.81 -8.68 -22.95
CA MET A 139 3.45 -9.64 -21.93
C MET A 139 2.08 -9.34 -21.31
N HIS A 140 1.45 -8.25 -21.70
CA HIS A 140 0.17 -7.77 -21.15
C HIS A 140 0.21 -7.66 -19.61
N ILE A 141 1.30 -7.08 -19.07
CA ILE A 141 1.48 -6.83 -17.63
C ILE A 141 0.54 -5.68 -17.23
N SER A 142 -0.63 -6.02 -16.70
CA SER A 142 -1.74 -5.10 -16.42
C SER A 142 -2.52 -5.54 -15.17
N PRO A 143 -2.96 -4.64 -14.29
CA PRO A 143 -2.76 -3.19 -14.34
C PRO A 143 -1.35 -2.73 -13.95
N ILE A 144 -0.99 -1.49 -14.31
CA ILE A 144 0.20 -0.78 -13.83
C ILE A 144 -0.23 0.45 -13.03
N PHE A 145 0.38 0.63 -11.86
CA PHE A 145 0.11 1.76 -10.97
C PHE A 145 1.17 2.85 -11.18
N VAL A 146 0.74 4.07 -11.57
CA VAL A 146 1.66 5.11 -12.00
C VAL A 146 1.54 6.38 -11.15
N SER A 147 2.65 6.76 -10.52
CA SER A 147 2.84 8.07 -9.88
C SER A 147 3.03 9.15 -10.95
N VAL A 148 1.93 9.79 -11.37
CA VAL A 148 1.92 10.81 -12.44
C VAL A 148 2.24 12.19 -11.90
N HIS A 149 1.52 12.64 -10.88
CA HIS A 149 1.57 13.92 -10.18
C HIS A 149 1.20 15.14 -11.03
N THR A 150 1.67 15.22 -12.28
CA THR A 150 1.30 16.21 -13.29
C THR A 150 1.64 15.71 -14.69
N THR A 151 0.88 16.11 -15.71
CA THR A 151 1.14 15.89 -17.13
C THR A 151 1.95 17.02 -17.78
N ASN A 152 2.24 18.08 -17.03
CA ASN A 152 3.14 19.15 -17.46
C ASN A 152 4.60 18.66 -17.41
N PRO A 153 5.30 18.49 -18.56
CA PRO A 153 6.64 17.89 -18.57
C PRO A 153 7.67 18.69 -17.78
N GLU A 154 7.62 20.01 -17.87
CA GLU A 154 8.57 20.90 -17.19
C GLU A 154 8.33 20.90 -15.67
N LEU A 155 7.07 20.95 -15.27
CA LEU A 155 6.69 20.87 -13.86
C LEU A 155 7.07 19.52 -13.28
N ARG A 156 6.83 18.41 -14.02
CA ARG A 156 7.17 17.06 -13.57
C ARG A 156 8.68 16.88 -13.36
N VAL A 157 9.52 17.41 -14.27
CA VAL A 157 10.98 17.43 -14.10
C VAL A 157 11.37 18.14 -12.80
N ARG A 158 10.74 19.27 -12.51
CA ARG A 158 10.99 20.02 -11.27
C ARG A 158 10.51 19.26 -10.02
N MET A 159 9.32 18.66 -10.08
CA MET A 159 8.73 17.92 -8.94
C MET A 159 9.52 16.66 -8.59
N LEU A 160 9.97 15.90 -9.58
CA LEU A 160 10.73 14.66 -9.39
C LEU A 160 12.25 14.90 -9.24
N ALA A 161 12.72 16.14 -9.51
CA ALA A 161 14.14 16.49 -9.61
C ALA A 161 14.91 15.51 -10.54
N ASN A 162 14.27 15.08 -11.62
CA ASN A 162 14.78 14.12 -12.60
C ASN A 162 14.46 14.59 -14.01
N LYS A 163 15.50 14.75 -14.85
CA LYS A 163 15.35 15.21 -16.23
C LYS A 163 14.45 14.32 -17.08
N ARG A 164 14.45 13.01 -16.81
CA ARG A 164 13.57 12.04 -17.48
C ARG A 164 12.09 12.20 -17.13
N GLY A 165 11.77 12.88 -16.01
CA GLY A 165 10.41 13.03 -15.52
C GLY A 165 9.39 13.55 -16.55
N GLY A 166 9.82 14.50 -17.40
CA GLY A 166 8.99 15.02 -18.49
C GLY A 166 8.95 14.11 -19.71
N GLU A 167 10.10 13.53 -20.08
CA GLU A 167 10.23 12.67 -21.27
C GLU A 167 9.36 11.41 -21.20
N VAL A 168 9.33 10.76 -20.03
CA VAL A 168 8.62 9.48 -19.83
C VAL A 168 7.10 9.62 -19.83
N LEU A 169 6.54 10.83 -19.81
CA LEU A 169 5.10 11.03 -19.97
C LEU A 169 4.57 10.47 -21.31
N LYS A 170 5.43 10.36 -22.34
CA LYS A 170 5.10 9.68 -23.61
C LYS A 170 4.69 8.20 -23.42
N TYR A 171 5.08 7.58 -22.32
CA TYR A 171 4.76 6.18 -22.03
C TYR A 171 3.31 5.97 -21.62
N LEU A 172 2.66 6.97 -21.02
CA LEU A 172 1.24 6.86 -20.65
C LEU A 172 0.34 6.54 -21.86
N PRO A 173 0.33 7.38 -22.95
CA PRO A 173 -0.47 7.04 -24.12
C PRO A 173 0.03 5.78 -24.85
N LYS A 174 1.34 5.44 -24.79
CA LYS A 174 1.87 4.21 -25.38
C LYS A 174 1.33 2.97 -24.67
N LEU A 175 1.34 2.95 -23.34
CA LEU A 175 0.77 1.86 -22.52
C LEU A 175 -0.75 1.74 -22.75
N ALA A 176 -1.46 2.87 -22.72
CA ALA A 176 -2.91 2.90 -22.98
C ALA A 176 -3.25 2.36 -24.37
N THR A 177 -2.54 2.78 -25.42
CA THR A 177 -2.72 2.25 -26.78
C THR A 177 -2.40 0.75 -26.86
N GLY A 178 -1.44 0.27 -26.06
CA GLY A 178 -1.10 -1.15 -25.91
C GLY A 178 -2.12 -1.97 -25.09
N GLY A 179 -3.22 -1.36 -24.63
CA GLY A 179 -4.28 -2.03 -23.88
C GLY A 179 -3.97 -2.25 -22.40
N ILE A 180 -2.94 -1.60 -21.85
CA ILE A 180 -2.58 -1.71 -20.45
C ILE A 180 -3.48 -0.79 -19.61
N GLU A 181 -4.09 -1.35 -18.56
CA GLU A 181 -4.83 -0.58 -17.57
C GLU A 181 -3.88 0.21 -16.68
N LEU A 182 -4.21 1.48 -16.45
CA LEU A 182 -3.41 2.41 -15.66
C LEU A 182 -4.22 2.90 -14.45
N ASN A 183 -3.68 2.65 -13.26
CA ASN A 183 -4.16 3.24 -12.03
C ASN A 183 -3.19 4.36 -11.65
N CYS A 184 -3.67 5.60 -11.65
CA CYS A 184 -2.83 6.78 -11.52
C CYS A 184 -2.91 7.36 -10.11
N GLN A 185 -1.77 7.87 -9.61
CA GLN A 185 -1.70 8.61 -8.36
C GLN A 185 -1.20 10.04 -8.60
N LEU A 186 -1.86 10.99 -7.97
CA LEU A 186 -1.47 12.39 -7.93
C LEU A 186 -1.15 12.80 -6.49
N VAL A 187 0.14 12.91 -6.15
CA VAL A 187 0.54 13.57 -4.91
C VAL A 187 0.50 15.08 -5.13
N LEU A 188 -0.47 15.75 -4.50
CA LEU A 188 -0.71 17.17 -4.69
C LEU A 188 0.09 18.00 -3.67
N CYS A 189 0.83 18.98 -4.18
CA CYS A 189 1.63 19.94 -3.42
C CYS A 189 1.00 21.32 -3.57
N ARG A 190 0.56 21.91 -2.46
CA ARG A 190 -0.14 23.20 -2.43
C ARG A 190 0.64 24.29 -3.16
N GLY A 191 -0.01 24.94 -4.14
CA GLY A 191 0.53 26.02 -4.96
C GLY A 191 1.55 25.54 -6.01
N ILE A 192 1.63 24.24 -6.29
CA ILE A 192 2.59 23.66 -7.26
C ILE A 192 1.87 22.92 -8.39
N ASN A 193 1.12 21.88 -8.08
CA ASN A 193 0.40 21.06 -9.06
C ASN A 193 -1.10 20.92 -8.75
N ASP A 194 -1.63 21.81 -7.95
CA ASP A 194 -3.08 22.04 -7.71
C ASP A 194 -3.66 23.07 -8.69
N GLY A 195 -4.89 23.51 -8.48
CA GLY A 195 -5.56 24.53 -9.30
C GLY A 195 -5.61 24.16 -10.79
N ASP A 196 -5.12 25.06 -11.66
CA ASP A 196 -5.16 24.88 -13.12
C ASP A 196 -4.27 23.72 -13.60
N GLU A 197 -3.15 23.47 -12.94
CA GLU A 197 -2.28 22.31 -13.26
C GLU A 197 -2.99 21.00 -12.94
N LEU A 198 -3.76 20.92 -11.86
CA LEU A 198 -4.61 19.78 -11.56
C LEU A 198 -5.68 19.57 -12.62
N ARG A 199 -6.41 20.63 -13.01
CA ARG A 199 -7.41 20.57 -14.09
C ARG A 199 -6.83 20.07 -15.41
N ARG A 200 -5.66 20.57 -15.78
CA ARG A 200 -4.90 20.10 -16.94
C ARG A 200 -4.58 18.59 -16.83
N THR A 201 -3.97 18.18 -15.72
CA THR A 201 -3.57 16.79 -15.49
C THR A 201 -4.75 15.83 -15.56
N LEU A 202 -5.88 16.17 -14.92
CA LEU A 202 -7.10 15.37 -14.97
C LEU A 202 -7.65 15.26 -16.39
N THR A 203 -7.66 16.37 -17.14
CA THR A 203 -8.12 16.38 -18.54
C THR A 203 -7.26 15.48 -19.43
N ASP A 204 -5.94 15.58 -19.32
CA ASP A 204 -4.99 14.79 -20.11
C ASP A 204 -5.09 13.29 -19.79
N LEU A 205 -5.24 12.92 -18.50
CA LEU A 205 -5.38 11.53 -18.09
C LEU A 205 -6.73 10.94 -18.53
N LEU A 206 -7.81 11.69 -18.43
CA LEU A 206 -9.13 11.25 -18.89
C LEU A 206 -9.20 11.04 -20.40
N ALA A 207 -8.37 11.74 -21.19
CA ALA A 207 -8.25 11.49 -22.62
C ALA A 207 -7.67 10.08 -22.94
N LEU A 208 -7.06 9.39 -21.99
CA LEU A 208 -6.54 8.03 -22.12
C LEU A 208 -7.54 6.93 -21.72
N ARG A 209 -8.78 7.29 -21.41
CA ARG A 209 -9.82 6.30 -21.12
C ARG A 209 -10.14 5.43 -22.35
N PRO A 210 -10.55 4.17 -22.16
CA PRO A 210 -10.90 3.52 -20.89
C PRO A 210 -9.70 2.98 -20.08
N GLN A 211 -8.47 3.03 -20.62
CA GLN A 211 -7.31 2.41 -19.97
C GLN A 211 -6.90 3.10 -18.67
N VAL A 212 -7.12 4.39 -18.50
CA VAL A 212 -7.04 5.01 -17.17
C VAL A 212 -8.28 4.60 -16.38
N GLY A 213 -8.12 3.58 -15.53
CA GLY A 213 -9.18 2.96 -14.74
C GLY A 213 -9.53 3.78 -13.50
N SER A 214 -8.52 4.31 -12.81
CA SER A 214 -8.68 5.13 -11.61
C SER A 214 -7.57 6.17 -11.45
N ILE A 215 -7.88 7.28 -10.78
CA ILE A 215 -6.96 8.36 -10.42
C ILE A 215 -7.16 8.68 -8.95
N ALA A 216 -6.21 8.30 -8.08
CA ALA A 216 -6.17 8.72 -6.69
C ALA A 216 -5.47 10.08 -6.56
N ALA A 217 -6.05 10.99 -5.80
CA ALA A 217 -5.43 12.26 -5.46
C ALA A 217 -5.20 12.33 -3.94
N VAL A 218 -3.94 12.47 -3.52
CA VAL A 218 -3.55 12.52 -2.12
C VAL A 218 -2.77 13.80 -1.82
N PRO A 219 -2.89 14.43 -0.65
CA PRO A 219 -2.05 15.55 -0.28
C PRO A 219 -0.63 15.09 0.02
N ALA A 220 0.35 15.94 -0.25
CA ALA A 220 1.74 15.65 0.09
C ALA A 220 1.94 15.65 1.62
N GLY A 221 2.35 14.52 2.19
CA GLY A 221 2.72 14.41 3.60
C GLY A 221 3.98 15.22 3.90
N VAL A 222 3.97 15.97 5.00
CA VAL A 222 5.06 16.86 5.43
C VAL A 222 5.45 16.53 6.86
N THR A 223 6.73 16.14 7.06
CA THR A 223 7.33 15.92 8.39
C THR A 223 8.20 17.08 8.83
N ASP A 224 8.68 17.07 10.09
CA ASP A 224 9.62 18.06 10.60
C ASP A 224 11.06 17.85 10.09
N TYR A 225 11.36 16.73 9.42
CA TYR A 225 12.71 16.38 8.93
C TYR A 225 12.97 16.90 7.51
N ARG A 226 12.67 18.17 7.25
CA ARG A 226 12.72 18.78 5.90
C ARG A 226 13.71 19.92 5.74
N ASP A 227 14.60 20.19 6.68
CA ASP A 227 15.51 21.35 6.68
C ASP A 227 16.31 21.53 5.39
N LYS A 228 16.66 20.44 4.71
CA LYS A 228 17.43 20.43 3.44
C LYS A 228 16.60 20.13 2.20
N LEU A 229 15.30 19.97 2.36
CA LEU A 229 14.40 19.63 1.26
C LEU A 229 13.62 20.86 0.78
N TYR A 230 13.01 20.76 -0.40
CA TYR A 230 12.15 21.81 -0.93
C TYR A 230 11.03 22.14 0.08
N LYS A 231 10.86 23.42 0.37
CA LYS A 231 9.85 23.88 1.35
C LYS A 231 8.45 23.69 0.78
N LEU A 232 7.69 22.75 1.31
CA LEU A 232 6.29 22.56 1.04
C LEU A 232 5.42 23.25 2.09
N THR A 233 4.26 23.72 1.66
CA THR A 233 3.23 24.25 2.55
C THR A 233 2.12 23.20 2.66
N PRO A 234 1.78 22.71 3.86
CA PRO A 234 0.65 21.81 4.06
C PRO A 234 -0.67 22.47 3.63
N TYR A 235 -1.63 21.63 3.26
CA TYR A 235 -2.99 22.10 3.03
C TYR A 235 -3.67 22.51 4.35
N ASP A 236 -4.36 23.61 4.32
CA ASP A 236 -5.32 24.02 5.34
C ASP A 236 -6.76 23.76 4.83
N LYS A 237 -7.74 24.05 5.67
CA LYS A 237 -9.16 23.80 5.38
C LYS A 237 -9.59 24.44 4.05
N GLU A 238 -9.26 25.71 3.83
CA GLU A 238 -9.68 26.47 2.65
C GLU A 238 -9.03 25.95 1.37
N SER A 239 -7.72 25.67 1.40
CA SER A 239 -7.00 25.14 0.24
C SER A 239 -7.35 23.69 -0.05
N ALA A 240 -7.62 22.87 0.97
CA ALA A 240 -8.12 21.53 0.81
C ALA A 240 -9.52 21.54 0.18
N ALA A 241 -10.43 22.40 0.65
CA ALA A 241 -11.76 22.57 0.09
C ALA A 241 -11.72 22.97 -1.38
N ALA A 242 -10.87 23.96 -1.74
CA ALA A 242 -10.72 24.39 -3.14
C ALA A 242 -10.19 23.28 -4.06
N THR A 243 -9.26 22.46 -3.57
CA THR A 243 -8.73 21.31 -4.31
C THR A 243 -9.80 20.24 -4.47
N LEU A 244 -10.53 19.94 -3.40
CA LEU A 244 -11.61 18.97 -3.38
C LEU A 244 -12.73 19.35 -4.35
N ASP A 245 -13.09 20.66 -4.45
CA ASP A 245 -14.08 21.14 -5.43
C ASP A 245 -13.68 20.77 -6.87
N ILE A 246 -12.39 20.85 -7.22
CA ILE A 246 -11.90 20.46 -8.55
C ILE A 246 -12.02 18.94 -8.73
N LEU A 247 -11.58 18.16 -7.76
CA LEU A 247 -11.61 16.70 -7.83
C LEU A 247 -13.05 16.19 -7.95
N GLU A 248 -13.96 16.71 -7.14
CA GLU A 248 -15.39 16.36 -7.17
C GLU A 248 -16.07 16.78 -8.48
N GLU A 249 -15.76 17.97 -9.02
CA GLU A 249 -16.26 18.42 -10.33
C GLU A 249 -15.93 17.40 -11.43
N PHE A 250 -14.67 16.96 -11.49
CA PHE A 250 -14.24 15.98 -12.49
C PHE A 250 -14.79 14.58 -12.22
N SER A 251 -14.86 14.16 -10.95
CA SER A 251 -15.47 12.89 -10.56
C SER A 251 -16.95 12.81 -10.95
N MET A 252 -17.72 13.87 -10.70
CA MET A 252 -19.12 13.95 -11.11
C MET A 252 -19.30 13.91 -12.63
N LYS A 253 -18.44 14.59 -13.40
CA LYS A 253 -18.42 14.50 -14.87
C LYS A 253 -18.18 13.06 -15.34
N CYS A 254 -17.19 12.39 -14.74
CA CYS A 254 -16.89 10.98 -15.07
C CYS A 254 -18.09 10.08 -14.74
N ARG A 255 -18.74 10.27 -13.60
CA ARG A 255 -19.91 9.48 -13.22
C ARG A 255 -21.07 9.69 -14.18
N ALA A 256 -21.30 10.92 -14.62
CA ALA A 256 -22.35 11.24 -15.62
C ALA A 256 -22.06 10.63 -17.00
N GLU A 257 -20.79 10.58 -17.41
CA GLU A 257 -20.38 10.12 -18.74
C GLU A 257 -20.11 8.61 -18.79
N TYR A 258 -19.50 8.03 -17.73
CA TYR A 258 -19.01 6.66 -17.71
C TYR A 258 -19.69 5.75 -16.70
N GLY A 259 -20.58 6.29 -15.85
CA GLY A 259 -21.27 5.56 -14.79
C GLY A 259 -20.41 5.26 -13.55
N ARG A 260 -19.17 5.77 -13.49
CA ARG A 260 -18.23 5.60 -12.36
C ARG A 260 -17.40 6.86 -12.13
N SER A 261 -16.89 7.03 -10.90
CA SER A 261 -16.20 8.26 -10.48
C SER A 261 -14.86 8.46 -11.17
N VAL A 262 -14.07 7.43 -11.36
CA VAL A 262 -12.70 7.40 -11.94
C VAL A 262 -11.68 8.23 -11.13
N ILE A 263 -12.05 9.42 -10.64
CA ILE A 263 -11.21 10.31 -9.85
C ILE A 263 -11.67 10.22 -8.40
N TYR A 264 -10.72 9.87 -7.53
CA TYR A 264 -10.98 9.60 -6.13
C TYR A 264 -10.07 10.45 -5.24
N PRO A 265 -10.62 11.48 -4.58
CA PRO A 265 -9.91 12.15 -3.49
C PRO A 265 -9.69 11.19 -2.33
N SER A 266 -8.51 11.21 -1.70
CA SER A 266 -8.31 10.49 -0.43
C SER A 266 -9.20 11.07 0.68
N ASP A 267 -9.47 10.25 1.69
CA ASP A 267 -10.30 10.65 2.85
C ASP A 267 -9.72 11.87 3.58
N GLU A 268 -8.39 12.03 3.56
CA GLU A 268 -7.69 13.17 4.17
C GLU A 268 -8.15 14.53 3.60
N TRP A 269 -8.53 14.60 2.31
CA TRP A 269 -9.07 15.83 1.73
C TRP A 269 -10.37 16.25 2.39
N TYR A 270 -11.29 15.31 2.58
CA TYR A 270 -12.59 15.56 3.21
C TYR A 270 -12.42 15.98 4.67
N LEU A 271 -11.56 15.26 5.40
CA LEU A 271 -11.30 15.54 6.81
C LEU A 271 -10.60 16.89 7.01
N THR A 272 -9.61 17.22 6.16
CA THR A 272 -8.92 18.52 6.22
C THR A 272 -9.86 19.68 5.83
N ALA A 273 -10.74 19.47 4.84
CA ALA A 273 -11.74 20.45 4.44
C ALA A 273 -12.94 20.53 5.41
N GLU A 274 -12.99 19.69 6.46
CA GLU A 274 -14.14 19.51 7.35
C GLU A 274 -15.45 19.26 6.56
N ARG A 275 -15.37 18.39 5.54
CA ARG A 275 -16.50 17.93 4.74
C ARG A 275 -16.85 16.49 5.08
N GLU A 276 -18.12 16.15 4.83
CA GLU A 276 -18.60 14.77 5.01
C GLU A 276 -17.93 13.81 4.02
N ILE A 277 -17.55 12.63 4.53
CA ILE A 277 -17.01 11.53 3.70
C ILE A 277 -18.14 10.99 2.81
N PRO A 278 -17.92 10.82 1.50
CA PRO A 278 -18.92 10.31 0.57
C PRO A 278 -19.49 8.94 0.98
N ALA A 279 -20.68 8.63 0.49
CA ALA A 279 -21.29 7.31 0.62
C ALA A 279 -20.51 6.26 -0.22
N ALA A 280 -20.70 4.98 0.10
CA ALA A 280 -19.95 3.86 -0.51
C ALA A 280 -20.04 3.83 -2.05
N GLU A 281 -21.18 4.23 -2.60
CA GLU A 281 -21.43 4.26 -4.05
C GLU A 281 -20.50 5.22 -4.80
N PHE A 282 -19.92 6.22 -4.11
CA PHE A 282 -18.94 7.13 -4.72
C PHE A 282 -17.64 6.41 -5.07
N TYR A 283 -17.24 5.41 -4.28
CA TYR A 283 -15.95 4.74 -4.39
C TYR A 283 -15.94 3.54 -5.35
N ASP A 284 -17.09 3.23 -5.98
CA ASP A 284 -17.26 2.09 -6.89
C ASP A 284 -16.77 0.78 -6.21
N GLU A 285 -15.67 0.17 -6.70
CA GLU A 285 -15.09 -1.06 -6.12
C GLU A 285 -13.97 -0.81 -5.09
N PHE A 286 -13.78 0.44 -4.61
CA PHE A 286 -12.70 0.82 -3.68
C PHE A 286 -11.29 0.48 -4.20
N ALA A 287 -11.03 0.70 -5.49
CA ALA A 287 -9.79 0.30 -6.16
C ALA A 287 -8.51 0.97 -5.62
N GLN A 288 -8.62 2.02 -4.83
CA GLN A 288 -7.50 2.85 -4.35
C GLN A 288 -7.43 2.93 -2.81
N LEU A 289 -7.85 1.87 -2.10
CA LEU A 289 -7.88 1.83 -0.63
C LEU A 289 -6.50 2.14 -0.01
N GLU A 290 -5.42 1.62 -0.59
CA GLU A 290 -4.06 1.81 -0.06
C GLU A 290 -3.60 3.27 -0.10
N ASP A 291 -4.20 4.10 -0.95
CA ASP A 291 -4.00 5.55 -0.99
C ASP A 291 -4.90 6.32 0.01
N GLY A 292 -5.58 5.62 0.89
CA GLY A 292 -6.51 6.22 1.85
C GLY A 292 -7.79 6.73 1.19
N VAL A 293 -8.22 6.10 0.09
CA VAL A 293 -9.45 6.45 -0.65
C VAL A 293 -10.59 5.54 -0.20
N GLY A 294 -11.55 6.08 0.52
CA GLY A 294 -12.72 5.35 0.99
C GLY A 294 -12.48 4.40 2.15
N MET A 295 -11.26 4.40 2.74
CA MET A 295 -10.96 3.57 3.92
C MET A 295 -11.88 3.89 5.09
N TRP A 296 -12.15 5.17 5.34
CA TRP A 296 -13.07 5.62 6.38
C TRP A 296 -14.47 5.03 6.17
N ARG A 297 -15.00 5.15 4.96
CA ARG A 297 -16.34 4.64 4.61
C ARG A 297 -16.41 3.12 4.76
N GLN A 298 -15.45 2.41 4.19
CA GLN A 298 -15.41 0.96 4.26
C GLN A 298 -15.28 0.47 5.71
N TYR A 299 -14.41 1.10 6.52
CA TYR A 299 -14.26 0.78 7.93
C TYR A 299 -15.58 0.97 8.68
N HIS A 300 -16.19 2.15 8.55
CA HIS A 300 -17.44 2.50 9.23
C HIS A 300 -18.55 1.52 8.89
N ASP A 301 -18.81 1.31 7.60
CA ASP A 301 -19.93 0.49 7.15
C ASP A 301 -19.76 -0.98 7.56
N THR A 302 -18.56 -1.55 7.39
CA THR A 302 -18.29 -2.93 7.81
C THR A 302 -18.28 -3.09 9.34
N PHE A 303 -17.89 -2.07 10.10
CA PHE A 303 -18.01 -2.07 11.56
C PHE A 303 -19.47 -2.12 12.00
N LEU A 304 -20.33 -1.27 11.43
CA LEU A 304 -21.75 -1.22 11.78
C LEU A 304 -22.50 -2.48 11.34
N GLU A 305 -22.20 -3.02 10.15
CA GLU A 305 -22.76 -4.27 9.68
C GLU A 305 -22.42 -5.44 10.63
N GLU A 306 -21.15 -5.56 11.01
CA GLU A 306 -20.72 -6.59 11.97
C GLU A 306 -21.39 -6.38 13.33
N LEU A 307 -21.48 -5.13 13.82
CA LEU A 307 -22.13 -4.79 15.08
C LEU A 307 -23.60 -5.20 15.07
N GLU A 308 -24.32 -4.95 13.97
CA GLU A 308 -25.73 -5.31 13.81
C GLU A 308 -25.93 -6.84 13.80
N ASN A 309 -25.04 -7.54 13.11
CA ASN A 309 -25.12 -8.98 12.90
C ASN A 309 -24.49 -9.81 14.03
N TYR A 310 -23.76 -9.19 14.97
CA TYR A 310 -23.07 -9.91 16.03
C TYR A 310 -24.04 -10.66 16.96
N ARG A 311 -23.78 -11.96 17.16
CA ARG A 311 -24.61 -12.86 17.98
C ARG A 311 -23.81 -13.56 19.08
N GLY A 312 -22.54 -13.16 19.28
CA GLY A 312 -21.68 -13.72 20.31
C GLY A 312 -22.03 -13.23 21.69
N LEU A 313 -21.52 -13.92 22.71
CA LEU A 313 -21.66 -13.51 24.11
C LEU A 313 -20.71 -12.35 24.42
N VAL A 314 -21.28 -11.23 24.83
CA VAL A 314 -20.50 -10.03 25.23
C VAL A 314 -20.43 -9.98 26.76
N LEU A 315 -19.21 -10.11 27.29
CA LEU A 315 -18.96 -10.00 28.72
C LEU A 315 -18.53 -8.57 29.10
N PRO A 316 -18.79 -8.12 30.35
CA PRO A 316 -18.28 -6.83 30.81
C PRO A 316 -16.77 -6.77 30.76
N HIS A 317 -16.22 -5.73 30.10
CA HIS A 317 -14.79 -5.44 30.04
C HIS A 317 -14.53 -3.99 29.66
N SER A 318 -13.28 -3.57 29.83
CA SER A 318 -12.78 -2.26 29.38
C SER A 318 -11.61 -2.46 28.43
N LEU A 319 -11.43 -1.55 27.49
CA LEU A 319 -10.39 -1.56 26.47
C LEU A 319 -9.97 -0.13 26.15
N ASP A 320 -8.66 0.14 26.16
CA ASP A 320 -8.10 1.34 25.58
C ASP A 320 -7.74 1.05 24.11
N VAL A 321 -8.05 1.98 23.22
CA VAL A 321 -7.77 1.87 21.77
C VAL A 321 -6.96 3.06 21.33
N VAL A 322 -5.83 2.84 20.66
CA VAL A 322 -5.01 3.94 20.10
C VAL A 322 -5.28 4.10 18.62
N THR A 323 -5.25 5.34 18.15
CA THR A 323 -5.35 5.68 16.72
C THR A 323 -4.63 7.00 16.43
N GLY A 324 -4.40 7.31 15.16
CA GLY A 324 -3.92 8.64 14.75
C GLY A 324 -5.02 9.70 14.88
N THR A 325 -4.63 10.96 14.98
CA THR A 325 -5.57 12.08 15.15
C THR A 325 -6.58 12.20 14.01
N LEU A 326 -6.18 11.84 12.79
CA LEU A 326 -7.06 11.90 11.61
C LEU A 326 -8.22 10.90 11.71
N ALA A 327 -7.97 9.68 12.17
CA ALA A 327 -8.98 8.62 12.25
C ALA A 327 -9.76 8.63 13.59
N ALA A 328 -9.34 9.42 14.57
CA ALA A 328 -9.94 9.42 15.90
C ALA A 328 -11.46 9.65 15.90
N PRO A 329 -12.02 10.61 15.14
CA PRO A 329 -13.48 10.82 15.12
C PRO A 329 -14.26 9.59 14.64
N LEU A 330 -13.74 8.84 13.66
CA LEU A 330 -14.34 7.58 13.19
C LEU A 330 -14.35 6.51 14.29
N ILE A 331 -13.18 6.31 14.90
CA ILE A 331 -13.03 5.27 15.93
C ILE A 331 -13.87 5.58 17.17
N GLU A 332 -13.98 6.86 17.54
CA GLU A 332 -14.84 7.33 18.63
C GLU A 332 -16.32 7.10 18.33
N ASP A 333 -16.77 7.42 17.10
CA ASP A 333 -18.17 7.19 16.68
C ASP A 333 -18.53 5.70 16.72
N CYS A 334 -17.69 4.86 16.13
CA CYS A 334 -17.84 3.40 16.15
C CYS A 334 -17.85 2.84 17.58
N ALA A 335 -16.95 3.30 18.45
CA ALA A 335 -16.86 2.88 19.84
C ALA A 335 -18.09 3.32 20.62
N ASN A 336 -18.58 4.54 20.44
CA ASN A 336 -19.78 5.08 21.09
C ASN A 336 -21.03 4.31 20.66
N THR A 337 -21.20 4.01 19.38
CA THR A 337 -22.31 3.22 18.84
C THR A 337 -22.30 1.81 19.44
N LEU A 338 -21.13 1.19 19.53
CA LEU A 338 -20.97 -0.13 20.17
C LEU A 338 -21.33 -0.07 21.68
N MET A 339 -20.85 0.94 22.40
CA MET A 339 -21.13 1.09 23.84
C MET A 339 -22.60 1.40 24.12
N GLN A 340 -23.30 2.09 23.22
CA GLN A 340 -24.75 2.26 23.31
C GLN A 340 -25.49 0.92 23.24
N ARG A 341 -25.07 0.03 22.34
CA ARG A 341 -25.67 -1.30 22.16
C ARG A 341 -25.26 -2.28 23.25
N TYR A 342 -24.04 -2.18 23.76
CA TYR A 342 -23.45 -3.04 24.76
C TYR A 342 -22.90 -2.22 25.94
N PRO A 343 -23.76 -1.68 26.84
CA PRO A 343 -23.34 -0.77 27.93
C PRO A 343 -22.35 -1.35 28.93
N GLN A 344 -22.21 -2.69 28.96
CA GLN A 344 -21.23 -3.41 29.79
C GLN A 344 -19.80 -3.37 29.21
N VAL A 345 -19.61 -2.93 27.98
CA VAL A 345 -18.29 -2.68 27.36
C VAL A 345 -17.93 -1.21 27.57
N LYS A 346 -16.68 -0.95 27.91
CA LYS A 346 -16.14 0.41 28.05
C LYS A 346 -14.92 0.53 27.16
N ILE A 347 -14.96 1.46 26.22
CA ILE A 347 -13.88 1.74 25.29
C ILE A 347 -13.42 3.18 25.47
N ALA A 348 -12.13 3.36 25.72
CA ALA A 348 -11.49 4.67 25.72
C ALA A 348 -10.63 4.79 24.46
N VAL A 349 -10.90 5.78 23.62
CA VAL A 349 -10.12 6.05 22.40
C VAL A 349 -9.07 7.11 22.69
N HIS A 350 -7.84 6.83 22.34
CA HIS A 350 -6.69 7.72 22.48
C HIS A 350 -6.25 8.18 21.10
N ALA A 351 -6.53 9.43 20.77
CA ALA A 351 -6.03 10.10 19.56
C ALA A 351 -4.57 10.50 19.77
N ILE A 352 -3.65 9.76 19.16
CA ILE A 352 -2.21 9.98 19.34
C ILE A 352 -1.70 11.00 18.33
N ARG A 353 -1.18 12.12 18.85
CA ARG A 353 -0.44 13.09 18.04
C ARG A 353 0.92 12.51 17.65
N ASN A 354 1.27 12.62 16.38
CA ASN A 354 2.57 12.16 15.90
C ASN A 354 3.65 13.21 16.15
N ASP A 355 4.33 13.10 17.30
CA ASP A 355 5.48 13.96 17.65
C ASP A 355 6.79 13.44 17.05
N TYR A 356 6.84 12.14 16.66
CA TYR A 356 8.03 11.50 16.13
C TYR A 356 8.38 11.97 14.72
N PHE A 357 7.40 12.08 13.85
CA PHE A 357 7.57 12.57 12.47
C PHE A 357 7.28 14.07 12.34
N GLY A 358 6.53 14.64 13.26
CA GLY A 358 6.08 16.03 13.23
C GLY A 358 4.58 16.18 13.12
N GLY A 359 4.07 17.31 13.62
CA GLY A 359 2.65 17.55 13.86
C GLY A 359 1.71 17.55 12.64
N ASN A 360 2.24 17.58 11.41
CA ASN A 360 1.45 17.50 10.18
C ASN A 360 1.16 16.04 9.75
N VAL A 361 1.78 15.06 10.41
CA VAL A 361 1.52 13.64 10.17
C VAL A 361 0.45 13.17 11.14
N SER A 362 -0.73 12.84 10.63
CA SER A 362 -1.93 12.56 11.43
C SER A 362 -2.51 11.15 11.24
N VAL A 363 -2.01 10.40 10.25
CA VAL A 363 -2.50 9.07 9.89
C VAL A 363 -2.09 8.00 10.92
N ALA A 364 -2.97 7.03 11.17
CA ALA A 364 -2.74 5.99 12.16
C ALA A 364 -1.50 5.13 11.87
N GLY A 365 -1.26 4.77 10.61
CA GLY A 365 -0.14 3.90 10.22
C GLY A 365 1.27 4.45 10.50
N LEU A 366 1.40 5.74 10.79
CA LEU A 366 2.67 6.38 11.12
C LEU A 366 2.83 6.69 12.62
N VAL A 367 1.87 6.32 13.46
CA VAL A 367 1.96 6.45 14.92
C VAL A 367 3.05 5.52 15.45
N THR A 368 3.91 6.03 16.34
CA THR A 368 5.04 5.27 16.90
C THR A 368 4.76 4.78 18.32
N GLY A 369 5.49 3.75 18.74
CA GLY A 369 5.44 3.27 20.12
C GLY A 369 5.85 4.33 21.13
N THR A 370 6.85 5.17 20.80
CA THR A 370 7.29 6.30 21.63
C THR A 370 6.17 7.31 21.87
N ASP A 371 5.42 7.67 20.83
CA ASP A 371 4.31 8.63 20.94
C ASP A 371 3.17 8.06 21.80
N ILE A 372 2.84 6.79 21.64
CA ILE A 372 1.83 6.11 22.45
C ILE A 372 2.25 6.09 23.93
N ILE A 373 3.50 5.68 24.23
CA ILE A 373 4.00 5.64 25.61
C ILE A 373 3.91 7.02 26.25
N LYS A 374 4.40 8.04 25.54
CA LYS A 374 4.45 9.43 26.06
C LYS A 374 3.06 9.98 26.37
N GLN A 375 2.04 9.66 25.55
CA GLN A 375 0.72 10.27 25.64
C GLN A 375 -0.28 9.42 26.46
N CYS A 376 -0.05 8.10 26.60
CA CYS A 376 -0.97 7.20 27.28
C CYS A 376 -0.53 6.78 28.69
N LYS A 377 0.75 6.99 29.07
CA LYS A 377 1.34 6.42 30.31
C LYS A 377 0.51 6.62 31.57
N ASP A 378 -0.14 7.75 31.72
CA ASP A 378 -0.93 8.08 32.92
C ASP A 378 -2.44 8.21 32.63
N ASN A 379 -2.87 7.84 31.40
CA ASN A 379 -4.22 8.11 30.92
C ASN A 379 -5.03 6.85 30.59
N LEU A 380 -4.48 5.64 30.79
CA LEU A 380 -5.17 4.39 30.50
C LEU A 380 -6.34 4.17 31.47
N GLN A 381 -7.46 3.69 30.94
CA GLN A 381 -8.68 3.38 31.67
C GLN A 381 -8.90 1.86 31.87
N SER A 382 -8.04 1.03 31.24
CA SER A 382 -8.11 -0.41 31.32
C SER A 382 -6.74 -1.06 31.49
N ASP A 383 -6.74 -2.38 31.76
CA ASP A 383 -5.54 -3.20 31.80
C ASP A 383 -5.10 -3.71 30.42
N THR A 384 -5.78 -3.27 29.35
CA THR A 384 -5.53 -3.73 27.99
C THR A 384 -5.61 -2.58 26.99
N ILE A 385 -4.55 -2.42 26.18
CA ILE A 385 -4.50 -1.45 25.08
C ILE A 385 -4.49 -2.19 23.73
N ALA A 386 -5.39 -1.80 22.85
CA ALA A 386 -5.50 -2.32 21.49
C ALA A 386 -4.76 -1.41 20.49
N VAL A 387 -3.88 -2.01 19.73
CA VAL A 387 -3.07 -1.35 18.70
C VAL A 387 -3.50 -1.88 17.34
N PRO A 388 -3.97 -1.02 16.42
CA PRO A 388 -4.27 -1.43 15.04
C PRO A 388 -3.00 -1.94 14.34
N GLU A 389 -3.12 -3.03 13.60
CA GLU A 389 -1.99 -3.68 12.92
C GLU A 389 -1.28 -2.77 11.90
N VAL A 390 -1.97 -1.76 11.36
CA VAL A 390 -1.39 -0.77 10.45
C VAL A 390 -0.26 0.05 11.08
N MET A 391 -0.20 0.13 12.42
CA MET A 391 0.91 0.78 13.16
C MET A 391 2.16 -0.08 13.24
N LEU A 392 2.05 -1.35 12.89
CA LEU A 392 3.10 -2.35 13.03
C LEU A 392 3.62 -2.77 11.66
N ARG A 393 4.83 -3.32 11.60
CA ARG A 393 5.32 -3.92 10.37
C ARG A 393 4.54 -5.24 10.05
N ASP A 394 4.77 -5.82 8.88
CA ASP A 394 4.00 -6.99 8.40
C ASP A 394 3.96 -8.16 9.38
N GLU A 395 5.05 -8.42 10.13
CA GLU A 395 5.10 -9.47 11.14
C GLU A 395 4.33 -9.13 12.43
N LYS A 396 3.71 -7.94 12.50
CA LYS A 396 2.86 -7.45 13.61
C LYS A 396 3.55 -7.44 14.98
N ASP A 397 4.89 -7.29 15.01
CA ASP A 397 5.68 -7.36 16.23
C ASP A 397 6.19 -6.01 16.75
N ARG A 398 6.39 -5.00 15.86
CA ARG A 398 7.00 -3.71 16.21
C ARG A 398 6.54 -2.53 15.39
N PHE A 399 6.62 -1.35 15.98
CA PHE A 399 6.35 -0.05 15.38
C PHE A 399 7.48 0.42 14.45
N LEU A 400 7.31 1.60 13.84
CA LEU A 400 8.31 2.22 12.97
C LEU A 400 9.60 2.62 13.72
N ASP A 401 9.49 2.96 15.00
CA ASP A 401 10.58 3.31 15.91
C ASP A 401 11.19 2.10 16.64
N ASP A 402 10.93 0.89 16.15
CA ASP A 402 11.42 -0.41 16.65
C ASP A 402 10.93 -0.82 18.05
N ILE A 403 10.07 -0.05 18.69
CA ILE A 403 9.39 -0.50 19.91
C ILE A 403 8.49 -1.69 19.57
N THR A 404 8.59 -2.76 20.37
CA THR A 404 7.75 -3.96 20.21
C THR A 404 6.47 -3.86 21.04
N LEU A 405 5.44 -4.63 20.66
CA LEU A 405 4.20 -4.71 21.45
C LEU A 405 4.43 -5.10 22.91
N PRO A 406 5.29 -6.10 23.24
CA PRO A 406 5.63 -6.40 24.64
C PRO A 406 6.27 -5.23 25.39
N GLN A 407 7.22 -4.50 24.74
CA GLN A 407 7.84 -3.31 25.33
C GLN A 407 6.84 -2.17 25.56
N LEU A 408 5.90 -1.96 24.64
CA LEU A 408 4.79 -1.02 24.84
C LEU A 408 3.98 -1.39 26.08
N GLY A 409 3.56 -2.66 26.19
CA GLY A 409 2.79 -3.14 27.33
C GLY A 409 3.53 -2.99 28.67
N GLU A 410 4.83 -3.30 28.70
CA GLU A 410 5.69 -3.12 29.87
C GLU A 410 5.80 -1.63 30.28
N ALA A 411 6.06 -0.74 29.30
CA ALA A 411 6.21 0.68 29.56
C ALA A 411 4.92 1.35 30.08
N LEU A 412 3.75 0.83 29.64
CA LEU A 412 2.43 1.33 30.05
C LEU A 412 1.85 0.59 31.28
N GLY A 413 2.47 -0.51 31.72
CA GLY A 413 1.96 -1.34 32.82
C GLY A 413 0.65 -2.05 32.47
N CYS A 414 0.39 -2.32 31.19
CA CYS A 414 -0.84 -2.95 30.70
C CYS A 414 -0.53 -4.07 29.70
N ARG A 415 -1.55 -4.75 29.22
CA ARG A 415 -1.44 -5.72 28.14
C ARG A 415 -1.65 -5.04 26.79
N ALA A 416 -0.62 -4.98 25.94
CA ALA A 416 -0.76 -4.55 24.55
C ALA A 416 -1.20 -5.72 23.66
N ILE A 417 -2.20 -5.49 22.81
CA ILE A 417 -2.72 -6.46 21.85
C ILE A 417 -2.76 -5.83 20.45
N CYS A 418 -2.43 -6.61 19.42
CA CYS A 418 -2.65 -6.23 18.04
C CYS A 418 -4.10 -6.57 17.65
N ILE A 419 -4.76 -5.66 16.96
CA ILE A 419 -6.09 -5.85 16.36
C ILE A 419 -6.00 -5.56 14.86
N THR A 420 -6.92 -6.11 14.07
CA THR A 420 -7.00 -5.84 12.64
C THR A 420 -7.32 -4.37 12.36
N THR A 421 -7.12 -3.93 11.11
CA THR A 421 -7.45 -2.54 10.70
C THR A 421 -8.78 -2.47 9.94
N ASP A 422 -9.46 -3.60 9.70
CA ASP A 422 -10.79 -3.61 9.10
C ASP A 422 -11.90 -3.39 10.14
N GLY A 423 -13.01 -2.77 9.72
CA GLY A 423 -14.10 -2.39 10.62
C GLY A 423 -14.77 -3.60 11.29
N ALA A 424 -15.03 -4.67 10.55
CA ALA A 424 -15.67 -5.88 11.10
C ALA A 424 -14.76 -6.59 12.13
N GLY A 425 -13.47 -6.72 11.81
CA GLY A 425 -12.50 -7.28 12.74
C GLY A 425 -12.31 -6.44 14.01
N CYS A 426 -12.26 -5.12 13.88
CA CYS A 426 -12.24 -4.19 15.01
C CYS A 426 -13.49 -4.33 15.89
N CYS A 427 -14.68 -4.40 15.30
CA CYS A 427 -15.93 -4.62 16.03
C CYS A 427 -15.85 -5.91 16.85
N ARG A 428 -15.43 -7.02 16.25
CA ARG A 428 -15.24 -8.30 16.97
C ARG A 428 -14.19 -8.21 18.07
N ALA A 429 -13.09 -7.50 17.84
CA ALA A 429 -12.06 -7.28 18.83
C ALA A 429 -12.59 -6.47 20.03
N TYR A 430 -13.35 -5.41 19.77
CA TYR A 430 -13.95 -4.57 20.81
C TYR A 430 -15.00 -5.30 21.64
N LEU A 431 -15.74 -6.24 21.05
CA LEU A 431 -16.74 -7.07 21.75
C LEU A 431 -16.11 -8.25 22.52
N SER A 432 -14.84 -8.57 22.26
CA SER A 432 -14.15 -9.72 22.83
C SER A 432 -13.55 -9.40 24.20
N SER A 433 -13.94 -10.14 25.24
CA SER A 433 -13.25 -10.08 26.53
C SER A 433 -11.89 -10.79 26.44
N HIS A 434 -10.81 -10.02 26.31
CA HIS A 434 -9.44 -10.53 26.18
C HIS A 434 -8.94 -11.32 27.42
N LYS A 435 -9.62 -11.17 28.58
CA LYS A 435 -9.32 -11.94 29.80
C LYS A 435 -9.67 -13.44 29.69
N ARG A 436 -10.64 -13.80 28.83
CA ARG A 436 -11.12 -15.18 28.68
C ARG A 436 -10.13 -16.05 27.89
N LYS A 437 -9.47 -15.52 26.87
CA LYS A 437 -8.47 -16.25 26.07
C LYS A 437 -7.27 -16.73 26.90
N MET A 438 -6.80 -15.92 27.86
CA MET A 438 -5.69 -16.33 28.74
C MET A 438 -6.03 -17.47 29.70
N LYS A 439 -7.30 -17.57 30.18
CA LYS A 439 -7.72 -18.68 31.03
C LYS A 439 -7.82 -20.00 30.25
N LEU A 440 -8.29 -19.95 29.00
CA LEU A 440 -8.36 -21.14 28.13
C LEU A 440 -6.97 -21.62 27.73
N MET A 441 -6.07 -20.74 27.29
CA MET A 441 -4.68 -21.11 26.96
C MET A 441 -3.88 -21.60 28.17
N LYS A 442 -4.13 -21.08 29.38
CA LYS A 442 -3.53 -21.60 30.62
C LYS A 442 -4.14 -22.93 31.05
N LYS A 443 -5.37 -23.22 30.67
CA LYS A 443 -6.01 -24.51 30.95
C LYS A 443 -5.51 -25.58 29.98
N GLU A 444 -5.42 -25.26 28.68
CA GLU A 444 -4.83 -26.15 27.66
C GLU A 444 -3.36 -26.50 27.96
N LYS A 445 -2.53 -25.49 28.34
CA LYS A 445 -1.14 -25.73 28.77
C LYS A 445 -1.00 -26.51 30.10
N ARG A 446 -2.06 -26.58 30.91
CA ARG A 446 -2.07 -27.39 32.13
C ARG A 446 -2.61 -28.82 31.92
N GLU A 447 -3.31 -29.04 30.82
CA GLU A 447 -3.80 -30.34 30.40
C GLU A 447 -2.77 -31.08 29.50
N GLU A 448 -1.79 -30.35 28.94
CA GLU A 448 -0.67 -30.89 28.17
C GLU A 448 0.62 -31.11 29.01
N SER A 449 0.64 -30.73 30.29
CA SER A 449 1.77 -30.94 31.20
C SER A 449 1.38 -31.95 32.30
#